data_81237370ff14d03bd9c4380141ba9f70
#
_entry.id   81237370ff14d03bd9c4380141ba9f70
#
_cell.length_a   1.000
_cell.length_b   1.000
_cell.length_c   1.000
_cell.angle_alpha   90.00
_cell.angle_beta   90.00
_cell.angle_gamma   90.00
#
_symmetry.space_group_name_H-M   'P 1'
#
loop_
_entity.id
_entity.type
_entity.pdbx_description
1 polymer ?
#
loop_
_entity_poly.entity_id
_entity_poly.type
_entity_poly.pdbx_seq_one_letter_code
_entity_poly.pdbx_strand_id
1 'polypeptide(L)'
;VDLRVAPGERVALMGRNGAGKSTLLRLARGLTEPTRGEVERAGEVALLLQSPGDYLIHEHVEDEAGPDALRSAGLLGRERSDPRDLSGGERQRLALEVVLAGEPVAAVCLDEPTRGMDRGRKRDLAARLAALAEHGAAVIVATHDTEFAAAACARVVLMGEGTIVADGPAATVLAGGWHFSTEVARVLDGAALTPEGGARALARELVA
;
A
#
# COMPACT_ATOMS: atom_id res chain seq x y z
N VAL A 1 -9.73 2.60 18.11
CA VAL A 1 -8.45 2.14 17.53
C VAL A 1 -7.36 3.07 18.05
N ASP A 2 -6.33 2.51 18.67
CA ASP A 2 -5.12 3.22 19.06
C ASP A 2 -3.99 2.72 18.13
N LEU A 3 -3.55 3.57 17.23
CA LEU A 3 -2.50 3.26 16.26
C LEU A 3 -1.54 4.43 16.16
N ARG A 4 -0.25 4.14 16.34
CA ARG A 4 0.83 5.09 16.08
C ARG A 4 1.70 4.58 14.94
N VAL A 5 2.00 5.45 13.99
CA VAL A 5 2.95 5.18 12.91
C VAL A 5 4.03 6.26 12.94
N ALA A 6 5.27 5.85 13.02
CA ALA A 6 6.41 6.74 13.11
C ALA A 6 6.86 7.22 11.71
N PRO A 7 7.52 8.38 11.60
CA PRO A 7 8.20 8.78 10.37
C PRO A 7 9.15 7.69 9.88
N GLY A 8 9.14 7.40 8.58
CA GLY A 8 9.95 6.35 7.98
C GLY A 8 9.42 4.92 8.18
N GLU A 9 8.33 4.74 8.91
CA GLU A 9 7.74 3.42 9.12
C GLU A 9 6.84 3.02 7.94
N ARG A 10 6.87 1.73 7.58
CA ARG A 10 6.01 1.13 6.55
C ARG A 10 5.11 0.07 7.19
N VAL A 11 3.82 0.36 7.22
CA VAL A 11 2.79 -0.45 7.88
C VAL A 11 1.78 -0.97 6.86
N ALA A 12 1.56 -2.27 6.84
CA ALA A 12 0.43 -2.87 6.13
C ALA A 12 -0.77 -2.95 7.08
N LEU A 13 -1.87 -2.32 6.68
CA LEU A 13 -3.15 -2.39 7.37
C LEU A 13 -4.01 -3.47 6.71
N MET A 14 -4.17 -4.59 7.36
CA MET A 14 -4.85 -5.77 6.82
C MET A 14 -6.15 -6.07 7.58
N GLY A 15 -7.02 -6.86 6.98
CA GLY A 15 -8.30 -7.25 7.56
C GLY A 15 -9.35 -7.45 6.50
N ARG A 16 -10.47 -8.10 6.86
CA ARG A 16 -11.58 -8.37 5.96
C ARG A 16 -12.24 -7.08 5.47
N ASN A 17 -13.04 -7.18 4.41
CA ASN A 17 -13.89 -6.08 3.96
C ASN A 17 -14.83 -5.66 5.10
N GLY A 18 -14.98 -4.36 5.30
CA GLY A 18 -15.75 -3.81 6.42
C GLY A 18 -15.01 -3.73 7.77
N ALA A 19 -13.75 -4.17 7.87
CA ALA A 19 -12.96 -4.08 9.12
C ALA A 19 -12.63 -2.64 9.56
N GLY A 20 -12.87 -1.62 8.71
CA GLY A 20 -12.63 -0.22 9.05
C GLY A 20 -11.35 0.38 8.47
N LYS A 21 -10.60 -0.35 7.63
CA LYS A 21 -9.33 0.11 7.04
C LYS A 21 -9.46 1.45 6.31
N SER A 22 -10.36 1.54 5.32
CA SER A 22 -10.58 2.77 4.55
C SER A 22 -11.08 3.93 5.42
N THR A 23 -11.86 3.64 6.46
CA THR A 23 -12.30 4.64 7.43
C THR A 23 -11.10 5.20 8.21
N LEU A 24 -10.20 4.33 8.65
CA LEU A 24 -8.98 4.75 9.35
C LEU A 24 -8.09 5.62 8.47
N LEU A 25 -7.92 5.26 7.18
CA LEU A 25 -7.16 6.09 6.23
C LEU A 25 -7.81 7.46 5.99
N ARG A 26 -9.15 7.52 5.90
CA ARG A 26 -9.88 8.80 5.79
C ARG A 26 -9.72 9.67 7.03
N LEU A 27 -9.76 9.07 8.22
CA LEU A 27 -9.46 9.75 9.48
C LEU A 27 -8.02 10.28 9.48
N ALA A 28 -7.04 9.48 9.06
CA ALA A 28 -5.65 9.90 8.96
C ALA A 28 -5.46 11.10 8.02
N ARG A 29 -6.19 11.16 6.90
CA ARG A 29 -6.17 12.31 5.97
C ARG A 29 -6.94 13.53 6.50
N GLY A 30 -7.88 13.35 7.43
CA GLY A 30 -8.78 14.40 7.92
C GLY A 30 -10.01 14.61 7.03
N LEU A 31 -10.40 13.61 6.24
CA LEU A 31 -11.63 13.66 5.46
C LEU A 31 -12.89 13.38 6.31
N THR A 32 -12.70 12.81 7.48
CA THR A 32 -13.75 12.52 8.46
C THR A 32 -13.23 12.78 9.87
N GLU A 33 -14.12 13.13 10.78
CA GLU A 33 -13.83 13.31 12.19
C GLU A 33 -14.05 12.03 12.97
N PRO A 34 -13.22 11.72 14.00
CA PRO A 34 -13.45 10.56 14.84
C PRO A 34 -14.67 10.80 15.75
N THR A 35 -15.48 9.78 15.97
CA THR A 35 -16.61 9.85 16.90
C THR A 35 -16.14 9.99 18.36
N ARG A 36 -14.95 9.46 18.67
CA ARG A 36 -14.28 9.57 19.99
C ARG A 36 -12.77 9.51 19.76
N GLY A 37 -12.03 10.16 20.67
CA GLY A 37 -10.57 10.27 20.57
C GLY A 37 -10.15 11.38 19.63
N GLU A 38 -8.90 11.35 19.22
CA GLU A 38 -8.25 12.38 18.40
C GLU A 38 -7.33 11.77 17.35
N VAL A 39 -6.99 12.53 16.33
CA VAL A 39 -6.02 12.13 15.31
C VAL A 39 -4.95 13.21 15.22
N GLU A 40 -3.75 12.88 15.66
CA GLU A 40 -2.58 13.74 15.54
C GLU A 40 -1.87 13.49 14.21
N ARG A 41 -1.47 14.56 13.53
CA ARG A 41 -0.75 14.52 12.25
C ARG A 41 0.50 15.39 12.33
N ALA A 42 1.64 14.84 11.92
CA ALA A 42 2.89 15.58 11.87
C ALA A 42 2.98 16.56 10.66
N GLY A 43 2.02 16.50 9.74
CA GLY A 43 1.96 17.33 8.55
C GLY A 43 0.92 16.80 7.55
N GLU A 44 1.09 17.15 6.27
CA GLU A 44 0.20 16.71 5.20
C GLU A 44 0.24 15.17 5.02
N VAL A 45 -0.92 14.61 4.70
CA VAL A 45 -1.11 13.16 4.45
C VAL A 45 -1.63 12.99 3.03
N ALA A 46 -0.86 12.36 2.16
CA ALA A 46 -1.35 11.93 0.85
C ALA A 46 -2.23 10.68 1.01
N LEU A 47 -3.33 10.61 0.28
CA LEU A 47 -4.27 9.49 0.37
C LEU A 47 -4.70 9.05 -1.02
N LEU A 48 -4.56 7.75 -1.32
CA LEU A 48 -5.21 7.08 -2.44
C LEU A 48 -6.31 6.16 -1.89
N LEU A 49 -7.56 6.43 -2.26
CA LEU A 49 -8.71 5.57 -1.94
C LEU A 49 -8.92 4.53 -3.05
N GLN A 50 -9.77 3.55 -2.78
CA GLN A 50 -10.07 2.43 -3.66
C GLN A 50 -10.69 2.84 -5.01
N SER A 51 -11.30 4.03 -5.12
CA SER A 51 -11.91 4.55 -6.34
C SER A 51 -10.96 5.53 -7.03
N PRO A 52 -10.15 5.10 -8.01
CA PRO A 52 -9.17 5.97 -8.65
C PRO A 52 -9.78 7.12 -9.44
N GLY A 53 -11.05 6.98 -9.89
CA GLY A 53 -11.75 8.03 -10.63
C GLY A 53 -11.96 9.33 -9.82
N ASP A 54 -11.92 9.26 -8.49
CA ASP A 54 -12.08 10.44 -7.63
C ASP A 54 -10.86 11.39 -7.68
N TYR A 55 -9.75 10.96 -8.29
CA TYR A 55 -8.49 11.70 -8.41
C TYR A 55 -8.22 12.21 -9.82
N LEU A 56 -9.01 11.78 -10.80
CA LEU A 56 -8.83 12.10 -12.21
C LEU A 56 -9.92 13.09 -12.62
N ILE A 57 -9.58 14.36 -12.66
CA ILE A 57 -10.52 15.48 -12.79
C ILE A 57 -10.40 16.21 -14.14
N HIS A 58 -9.30 16.00 -14.86
CA HIS A 58 -9.04 16.65 -16.14
C HIS A 58 -9.62 15.87 -17.31
N GLU A 59 -9.67 16.51 -18.48
CA GLU A 59 -10.18 15.91 -19.72
C GLU A 59 -9.11 15.04 -20.41
N HIS A 60 -7.83 15.31 -20.15
CA HIS A 60 -6.73 14.58 -20.76
C HIS A 60 -5.78 14.00 -19.69
N VAL A 61 -5.24 12.84 -20.00
CA VAL A 61 -4.28 12.10 -19.14
C VAL A 61 -3.03 12.95 -18.88
N GLU A 62 -2.56 13.73 -19.85
CA GLU A 62 -1.38 14.61 -19.70
C GLU A 62 -1.60 15.77 -18.72
N ASP A 63 -2.84 16.15 -18.49
CA ASP A 63 -3.20 17.23 -17.54
C ASP A 63 -3.27 16.72 -16.09
N GLU A 64 -3.42 15.39 -15.90
CA GLU A 64 -3.48 14.78 -14.57
C GLU A 64 -2.10 14.62 -13.95
N ALA A 65 -1.07 14.35 -14.75
CA ALA A 65 0.27 14.06 -14.24
C ALA A 65 1.35 14.36 -15.29
N GLY A 66 2.54 14.74 -14.83
CA GLY A 66 3.67 15.05 -15.71
C GLY A 66 4.21 13.83 -16.47
N PRO A 67 5.09 14.05 -17.48
CA PRO A 67 5.57 12.99 -18.37
C PRO A 67 6.25 11.81 -17.67
N ASP A 68 6.97 12.05 -16.57
CA ASP A 68 7.63 10.99 -15.80
C ASP A 68 6.63 10.13 -15.05
N ALA A 69 5.57 10.73 -14.51
CA ALA A 69 4.47 10.01 -13.89
C ALA A 69 3.71 9.17 -14.91
N LEU A 70 3.45 9.71 -16.12
CA LEU A 70 2.82 8.95 -17.20
C LEU A 70 3.68 7.76 -17.66
N ARG A 71 5.01 7.94 -17.72
CA ARG A 71 5.94 6.85 -18.00
C ARG A 71 5.86 5.76 -16.94
N SER A 72 5.87 6.13 -15.66
CA SER A 72 5.73 5.20 -14.51
C SER A 72 4.39 4.48 -14.52
N ALA A 73 3.31 5.17 -14.85
CA ALA A 73 1.99 4.57 -15.01
C ALA A 73 1.90 3.63 -16.23
N GLY A 74 2.84 3.70 -17.18
CA GLY A 74 2.81 2.97 -18.44
C GLY A 74 1.73 3.49 -19.39
N LEU A 75 1.59 4.82 -19.45
CA LEU A 75 0.57 5.54 -20.23
C LEU A 75 1.17 6.40 -21.36
N LEU A 76 2.43 6.21 -21.69
CA LEU A 76 3.02 6.87 -22.86
C LEU A 76 2.23 6.48 -24.13
N GLY A 77 1.89 7.48 -24.94
CA GLY A 77 1.05 7.34 -26.13
C GLY A 77 -0.46 7.45 -25.83
N ARG A 78 -0.86 7.71 -24.57
CA ARG A 78 -2.23 7.93 -24.14
C ARG A 78 -2.47 9.35 -23.61
N GLU A 79 -1.54 10.26 -23.82
CA GLU A 79 -1.49 11.61 -23.25
C GLU A 79 -2.80 12.38 -23.48
N ARG A 80 -3.36 12.30 -24.70
CA ARG A 80 -4.60 12.97 -25.09
C ARG A 80 -5.88 12.16 -24.90
N SER A 81 -5.77 10.97 -24.30
CA SER A 81 -6.97 10.17 -23.99
C SER A 81 -7.72 10.79 -22.82
N ASP A 82 -9.04 10.65 -22.80
CA ASP A 82 -9.83 10.93 -21.59
C ASP A 82 -9.49 9.87 -20.52
N PRO A 83 -9.20 10.26 -19.28
CA PRO A 83 -8.98 9.30 -18.20
C PRO A 83 -10.11 8.29 -17.99
N ARG A 84 -11.33 8.63 -18.40
CA ARG A 84 -12.49 7.73 -18.34
C ARG A 84 -12.42 6.58 -19.34
N ASP A 85 -11.66 6.75 -20.43
CA ASP A 85 -11.43 5.73 -21.46
C ASP A 85 -10.31 4.75 -21.08
N LEU A 86 -9.60 4.99 -19.98
CA LEU A 86 -8.60 4.09 -19.45
C LEU A 86 -9.26 2.84 -18.82
N SER A 87 -8.60 1.70 -18.91
CA SER A 87 -8.98 0.53 -18.11
C SER A 87 -8.90 0.82 -16.61
N GLY A 88 -9.60 0.02 -15.79
CA GLY A 88 -9.55 0.19 -14.33
C GLY A 88 -8.13 0.14 -13.76
N GLY A 89 -7.27 -0.74 -14.30
CA GLY A 89 -5.87 -0.82 -13.88
C GLY A 89 -5.02 0.38 -14.33
N GLU A 90 -5.29 0.94 -15.51
CA GLU A 90 -4.62 2.16 -15.99
C GLU A 90 -5.02 3.37 -15.14
N ARG A 91 -6.31 3.52 -14.84
CA ARG A 91 -6.79 4.57 -13.92
C ARG A 91 -6.17 4.46 -12.54
N GLN A 92 -6.08 3.25 -12.00
CA GLN A 92 -5.46 3.02 -10.69
C GLN A 92 -3.99 3.47 -10.68
N ARG A 93 -3.24 3.13 -11.74
CA ARG A 93 -1.84 3.54 -11.84
C ARG A 93 -1.69 5.04 -12.01
N LEU A 94 -2.52 5.67 -12.84
CA LEU A 94 -2.50 7.13 -13.01
C LEU A 94 -2.81 7.85 -11.69
N ALA A 95 -3.88 7.47 -11.00
CA ALA A 95 -4.23 8.05 -9.71
C ALA A 95 -3.13 7.86 -8.65
N LEU A 96 -2.47 6.70 -8.64
CA LEU A 96 -1.31 6.45 -7.78
C LEU A 96 -0.17 7.42 -8.09
N GLU A 97 0.13 7.66 -9.37
CA GLU A 97 1.17 8.62 -9.78
C GLU A 97 0.80 10.05 -9.38
N VAL A 98 -0.44 10.46 -9.57
CA VAL A 98 -0.94 11.79 -9.12
C VAL A 98 -0.72 11.96 -7.61
N VAL A 99 -1.07 10.95 -6.82
CA VAL A 99 -0.91 11.01 -5.35
C VAL A 99 0.56 11.02 -4.92
N LEU A 100 1.43 10.26 -5.61
CA LEU A 100 2.85 10.13 -5.25
C LEU A 100 3.75 11.22 -5.86
N ALA A 101 3.29 11.96 -6.86
CA ALA A 101 4.04 13.07 -7.47
C ALA A 101 3.89 14.41 -6.72
N GLY A 102 3.05 14.45 -5.69
CA GLY A 102 2.76 15.66 -4.90
C GLY A 102 3.95 16.15 -4.07
N GLU A 103 3.73 17.26 -3.38
CA GLU A 103 4.70 17.82 -2.43
C GLU A 103 5.12 16.79 -1.36
N PRO A 104 6.30 16.96 -0.74
CA PRO A 104 6.73 16.09 0.35
C PRO A 104 5.68 16.07 1.48
N VAL A 105 5.23 14.88 1.85
CA VAL A 105 4.19 14.68 2.85
C VAL A 105 4.72 13.96 4.08
N ALA A 106 4.10 14.20 5.23
CA ALA A 106 4.42 13.49 6.47
C ALA A 106 3.99 12.02 6.43
N ALA A 107 2.92 11.71 5.69
CA ALA A 107 2.46 10.35 5.53
C ALA A 107 1.82 10.10 4.15
N VAL A 108 1.95 8.85 3.68
CA VAL A 108 1.30 8.32 2.48
C VAL A 108 0.38 7.18 2.90
N CYS A 109 -0.90 7.31 2.61
CA CYS A 109 -1.93 6.32 2.87
C CYS A 109 -2.48 5.79 1.55
N LEU A 110 -2.41 4.49 1.32
CA LEU A 110 -2.86 3.84 0.08
C LEU A 110 -3.88 2.75 0.39
N ASP A 111 -5.03 2.80 -0.27
CA ASP A 111 -6.10 1.78 -0.14
C ASP A 111 -6.14 0.90 -1.39
N GLU A 112 -5.75 -0.38 -1.22
CA GLU A 112 -5.66 -1.41 -2.27
C GLU A 112 -4.85 -0.95 -3.52
N PRO A 113 -3.63 -0.41 -3.35
CA PRO A 113 -2.88 0.20 -4.46
C PRO A 113 -2.45 -0.81 -5.53
N THR A 114 -2.37 -2.10 -5.19
CA THR A 114 -1.85 -3.17 -6.08
C THR A 114 -2.89 -3.76 -7.01
N ARG A 115 -4.12 -3.27 -6.98
CA ARG A 115 -5.21 -3.81 -7.79
C ARG A 115 -4.89 -3.71 -9.30
N GLY A 116 -4.92 -4.85 -9.99
CA GLY A 116 -4.62 -4.90 -11.43
C GLY A 116 -3.14 -4.75 -11.77
N MET A 117 -2.23 -4.86 -10.80
CA MET A 117 -0.79 -4.86 -11.03
C MET A 117 -0.23 -6.26 -11.15
N ASP A 118 0.67 -6.45 -12.11
CA ASP A 118 1.53 -7.62 -12.20
C ASP A 118 2.63 -7.60 -11.13
N ARG A 119 3.37 -8.71 -11.02
CA ARG A 119 4.44 -8.88 -10.02
C ARG A 119 5.58 -7.85 -10.17
N GLY A 120 5.93 -7.47 -11.40
CA GLY A 120 6.97 -6.46 -11.66
C GLY A 120 6.56 -5.10 -11.10
N ARG A 121 5.36 -4.64 -11.44
CA ARG A 121 4.80 -3.37 -10.97
C ARG A 121 4.61 -3.32 -9.45
N LYS A 122 4.21 -4.43 -8.82
CA LYS A 122 4.15 -4.51 -7.35
C LYS A 122 5.53 -4.32 -6.72
N ARG A 123 6.57 -4.88 -7.32
CA ARG A 123 7.95 -4.71 -6.86
C ARG A 123 8.42 -3.26 -6.99
N ASP A 124 8.14 -2.61 -8.14
CA ASP A 124 8.48 -1.21 -8.36
C ASP A 124 7.76 -0.30 -7.35
N LEU A 125 6.47 -0.55 -7.10
CA LEU A 125 5.73 0.17 -6.06
C LEU A 125 6.35 -0.03 -4.67
N ALA A 126 6.69 -1.26 -4.29
CA ALA A 126 7.32 -1.54 -3.00
C ALA A 126 8.65 -0.77 -2.83
N ALA A 127 9.47 -0.69 -3.90
CA ALA A 127 10.71 0.09 -3.91
C ALA A 127 10.46 1.60 -3.75
N ARG A 128 9.44 2.14 -4.43
CA ARG A 128 9.05 3.56 -4.27
C ARG A 128 8.56 3.87 -2.87
N LEU A 129 7.76 2.99 -2.26
CA LEU A 129 7.30 3.17 -0.89
C LEU A 129 8.46 3.10 0.11
N ALA A 130 9.46 2.27 -0.16
CA ALA A 130 10.69 2.23 0.63
C ALA A 130 11.45 3.55 0.54
N ALA A 131 11.63 4.10 -0.66
CA ALA A 131 12.28 5.39 -0.86
C ALA A 131 11.56 6.54 -0.16
N LEU A 132 10.21 6.59 -0.23
CA LEU A 132 9.42 7.60 0.51
C LEU A 132 9.64 7.50 2.03
N ALA A 133 9.69 6.28 2.56
CA ALA A 133 9.94 6.05 3.98
C ALA A 133 11.38 6.44 4.37
N GLU A 134 12.38 6.17 3.54
CA GLU A 134 13.76 6.62 3.75
C GLU A 134 13.88 8.15 3.78
N HIS A 135 13.02 8.86 3.08
CA HIS A 135 12.91 10.33 3.14
C HIS A 135 12.04 10.83 4.29
N GLY A 136 11.61 9.95 5.18
CA GLY A 136 10.93 10.30 6.43
C GLY A 136 9.40 10.26 6.37
N ALA A 137 8.77 9.95 5.24
CA ALA A 137 7.33 9.79 5.20
C ALA A 137 6.90 8.49 5.91
N ALA A 138 5.85 8.56 6.73
CA ALA A 138 5.16 7.37 7.20
C ALA A 138 4.34 6.75 6.05
N VAL A 139 4.39 5.43 5.87
CA VAL A 139 3.66 4.75 4.79
C VAL A 139 2.66 3.76 5.38
N ILE A 140 1.38 3.92 5.06
CA ILE A 140 0.31 3.01 5.47
C ILE A 140 -0.37 2.45 4.22
N VAL A 141 -0.31 1.14 4.04
CA VAL A 141 -0.94 0.44 2.91
C VAL A 141 -2.05 -0.46 3.42
N ALA A 142 -3.30 -0.10 3.17
CA ALA A 142 -4.42 -1.00 3.38
C ALA A 142 -4.49 -1.99 2.21
N THR A 143 -4.36 -3.27 2.50
CA THR A 143 -4.37 -4.32 1.47
C THR A 143 -4.79 -5.68 2.02
N HIS A 144 -5.28 -6.53 1.14
CA HIS A 144 -5.48 -7.97 1.39
C HIS A 144 -4.39 -8.83 0.72
N ASP A 145 -3.49 -8.22 -0.04
CA ASP A 145 -2.36 -8.89 -0.70
C ASP A 145 -1.23 -9.14 0.31
N THR A 146 -1.21 -10.37 0.86
CA THR A 146 -0.23 -10.77 1.88
C THR A 146 1.21 -10.78 1.37
N GLU A 147 1.42 -11.12 0.10
CA GLU A 147 2.76 -11.13 -0.50
C GLU A 147 3.29 -9.70 -0.68
N PHE A 148 2.44 -8.80 -1.15
CA PHE A 148 2.80 -7.39 -1.25
C PHE A 148 3.06 -6.78 0.13
N ALA A 149 2.19 -7.04 1.11
CA ALA A 149 2.38 -6.59 2.49
C ALA A 149 3.73 -7.06 3.06
N ALA A 150 4.08 -8.33 2.86
CA ALA A 150 5.34 -8.90 3.32
C ALA A 150 6.57 -8.30 2.61
N ALA A 151 6.44 -7.93 1.34
CA ALA A 151 7.53 -7.34 0.55
C ALA A 151 7.71 -5.84 0.81
N ALA A 152 6.61 -5.10 1.01
CA ALA A 152 6.61 -3.65 1.11
C ALA A 152 6.70 -3.11 2.54
N CYS A 153 6.19 -3.85 3.55
CA CYS A 153 6.01 -3.35 4.90
C CYS A 153 6.74 -4.19 5.94
N ALA A 154 7.37 -3.52 6.91
CA ALA A 154 8.05 -4.20 8.01
C ALA A 154 7.10 -4.59 9.16
N ARG A 155 5.97 -3.86 9.30
CA ARG A 155 4.95 -4.05 10.33
C ARG A 155 3.60 -4.31 9.70
N VAL A 156 2.83 -5.18 10.31
CA VAL A 156 1.45 -5.50 9.90
C VAL A 156 0.51 -5.24 11.07
N VAL A 157 -0.57 -4.52 10.79
CA VAL A 157 -1.68 -4.28 11.70
C VAL A 157 -2.90 -4.99 11.13
N LEU A 158 -3.43 -5.97 11.87
CA LEU A 158 -4.66 -6.66 11.50
C LEU A 158 -5.85 -5.98 12.17
N MET A 159 -6.84 -5.62 11.37
CA MET A 159 -8.11 -5.08 11.84
C MET A 159 -9.25 -6.09 11.69
N GLY A 160 -10.11 -6.13 12.70
CA GLY A 160 -11.37 -6.87 12.69
C GLY A 160 -12.45 -6.06 13.43
N GLU A 161 -13.61 -5.88 12.81
CA GLU A 161 -14.79 -5.22 13.42
C GLU A 161 -14.48 -3.85 14.06
N GLY A 162 -13.65 -3.05 13.37
CA GLY A 162 -13.27 -1.71 13.83
C GLY A 162 -12.23 -1.68 14.95
N THR A 163 -11.59 -2.81 15.28
CA THR A 163 -10.55 -2.90 16.31
C THR A 163 -9.25 -3.46 15.74
N ILE A 164 -8.12 -3.20 16.40
CA ILE A 164 -6.85 -3.87 16.11
C ILE A 164 -6.83 -5.22 16.82
N VAL A 165 -6.68 -6.30 16.05
CA VAL A 165 -6.64 -7.69 16.55
C VAL A 165 -5.21 -8.19 16.70
N ALA A 166 -4.29 -7.69 15.87
CA ALA A 166 -2.86 -7.97 15.96
C ALA A 166 -2.06 -6.78 15.41
N ASP A 167 -0.90 -6.55 15.97
CA ASP A 167 0.03 -5.50 15.58
C ASP A 167 1.45 -5.98 15.88
N GLY A 168 2.30 -6.04 14.87
CA GLY A 168 3.66 -6.51 15.05
C GLY A 168 4.45 -6.63 13.74
N PRO A 169 5.68 -7.18 13.84
CA PRO A 169 6.51 -7.42 12.68
C PRO A 169 5.80 -8.29 11.63
N ALA A 170 5.93 -7.94 10.36
CA ALA A 170 5.34 -8.70 9.25
C ALA A 170 5.75 -10.18 9.31
N ALA A 171 7.01 -10.45 9.68
CA ALA A 171 7.53 -11.81 9.85
C ALA A 171 6.76 -12.63 10.90
N THR A 172 6.21 -12.01 11.92
CA THR A 172 5.44 -12.69 12.96
C THR A 172 3.96 -12.79 12.58
N VAL A 173 3.37 -11.70 12.13
CA VAL A 173 1.93 -11.63 11.87
C VAL A 173 1.54 -12.44 10.62
N LEU A 174 2.39 -12.48 9.58
CA LEU A 174 2.15 -13.19 8.33
C LEU A 174 2.73 -14.61 8.27
N ALA A 175 3.52 -15.04 9.27
CA ALA A 175 4.05 -16.39 9.35
C ALA A 175 3.02 -17.40 9.85
N GLY A 176 2.08 -16.96 10.69
CA GLY A 176 1.10 -17.83 11.34
C GLY A 176 -0.34 -17.44 11.06
N GLY A 177 -1.18 -18.41 10.75
CA GLY A 177 -2.62 -18.24 10.62
C GLY A 177 -3.18 -18.48 9.21
N TRP A 178 -4.32 -19.16 9.14
CA TRP A 178 -4.95 -19.66 7.89
C TRP A 178 -5.38 -18.53 6.93
N HIS A 179 -5.65 -17.32 7.42
CA HIS A 179 -6.28 -16.27 6.63
C HIS A 179 -5.32 -15.18 6.13
N PHE A 180 -4.16 -14.98 6.79
CA PHE A 180 -3.27 -13.86 6.50
C PHE A 180 -1.80 -14.29 6.31
N SER A 181 -1.51 -15.60 6.21
CA SER A 181 -0.17 -16.06 5.86
C SER A 181 0.05 -16.00 4.34
N THR A 182 1.29 -15.73 3.94
CA THR A 182 1.68 -15.81 2.53
C THR A 182 1.69 -17.27 2.07
N GLU A 183 1.62 -17.52 0.74
CA GLU A 183 1.73 -18.88 0.21
C GLU A 183 3.07 -19.52 0.58
N VAL A 184 4.15 -18.73 0.52
CA VAL A 184 5.50 -19.16 0.90
C VAL A 184 5.57 -19.55 2.37
N ALA A 185 4.98 -18.76 3.27
CA ALA A 185 4.94 -19.09 4.69
C ALA A 185 4.19 -20.39 4.97
N ARG A 186 3.10 -20.66 4.24
CA ARG A 186 2.33 -21.91 4.36
C ARG A 186 3.12 -23.13 3.90
N VAL A 187 3.91 -22.98 2.83
CA VAL A 187 4.73 -24.08 2.28
C VAL A 187 5.97 -24.35 3.11
N LEU A 188 6.58 -23.31 3.68
CA LEU A 188 7.84 -23.38 4.43
C LEU A 188 7.64 -23.23 5.95
N ASP A 189 6.44 -23.51 6.44
CA ASP A 189 6.10 -23.44 7.88
C ASP A 189 6.58 -22.16 8.59
N GLY A 190 6.39 -21.02 7.92
CA GLY A 190 6.78 -19.71 8.42
C GLY A 190 8.25 -19.34 8.24
N ALA A 191 9.10 -20.20 7.69
CA ALA A 191 10.53 -19.94 7.53
C ALA A 191 10.85 -18.76 6.57
N ALA A 192 9.91 -18.41 5.68
CA ALA A 192 10.02 -17.25 4.81
C ALA A 192 8.63 -16.71 4.43
N LEU A 193 8.55 -15.44 4.09
CA LEU A 193 7.29 -14.80 3.68
C LEU A 193 7.23 -14.52 2.18
N THR A 194 8.37 -14.41 1.50
CA THR A 194 8.46 -14.05 0.09
C THR A 194 9.13 -15.15 -0.73
N PRO A 195 8.84 -15.28 -2.03
CA PRO A 195 9.51 -16.26 -2.90
C PRO A 195 11.04 -16.17 -2.84
N GLU A 196 11.60 -14.97 -2.82
CA GLU A 196 13.04 -14.75 -2.74
C GLU A 196 13.61 -15.18 -1.37
N GLY A 197 12.86 -14.94 -0.30
CA GLY A 197 13.18 -15.43 1.05
C GLY A 197 13.15 -16.95 1.11
N GLY A 198 12.12 -17.55 0.53
CA GLY A 198 11.95 -19.01 0.42
C GLY A 198 13.08 -19.68 -0.34
N ALA A 199 13.45 -19.14 -1.50
CA ALA A 199 14.58 -19.64 -2.26
C ALA A 199 15.90 -19.61 -1.47
N ARG A 200 16.14 -18.55 -0.70
CA ARG A 200 17.33 -18.44 0.18
C ARG A 200 17.28 -19.43 1.35
N ALA A 201 16.10 -19.66 1.95
CA ALA A 201 15.94 -20.63 3.03
C ALA A 201 16.25 -22.04 2.54
N LEU A 202 15.65 -22.46 1.43
CA LEU A 202 15.88 -23.77 0.81
C LEU A 202 17.34 -23.96 0.37
N ALA A 203 17.96 -22.93 -0.21
CA ALA A 203 19.37 -23.02 -0.60
C ALA A 203 20.31 -23.24 0.60
N ARG A 204 19.99 -22.73 1.78
CA ARG A 204 20.77 -22.96 3.01
C ARG A 204 20.61 -24.39 3.53
N GLU A 205 19.41 -24.96 3.46
CA GLU A 205 19.14 -26.35 3.88
C GLU A 205 19.81 -27.37 2.96
N LEU A 206 19.97 -27.06 1.67
CA LEU A 206 20.65 -27.94 0.70
C LEU A 206 22.19 -27.96 0.86
N VAL A 207 22.77 -27.03 1.58
CA VAL A 207 24.22 -26.89 1.79
C VAL A 207 24.64 -27.33 3.19
N ALA A 208 23.67 -27.56 4.09
CA ALA A 208 23.90 -28.07 5.46
C ALA A 208 23.77 -29.60 5.51
#